data_e686f51beb21c93cb0ba2373413d838d
#
_entry.id   e686f51beb21c93cb0ba2373413d838d
#
_cell.length_a   1.000
_cell.length_b   1.000
_cell.length_c   1.000
_cell.angle_alpha   90.00
_cell.angle_beta   90.00
_cell.angle_gamma   90.00
#
_symmetry.space_group_name_H-M   'P 1'
#
loop_
_entity.id
_entity.type
_entity.pdbx_description
1 polymer ?
#
loop_
_entity_poly.entity_id
_entity_poly.type
_entity_poly.pdbx_seq_one_letter_code
_entity_poly.pdbx_strand_id
1 'polypeptide(L)'
;MKPFLIAAAVGLFAAPVFADVNITADMPWVTVQTEDGEVEISRIDDPAHELSGEWARTSRNCPNFCVQPMVPAPGVTPIGELELLNMLQDPDAIVVDSRVAADHETGTIPGAISIPYNEATDRLDELGCELDFDGFDCEAAKPVALFCNGNWCGQSPTAARRMIEAGFPADKIHYYRGGMHAWRMLGLTVTGGR
;
A
#
# COMPACT_ATOMS: atom_id res chain seq x y z
N MET A 1 67.85 36.40 15.02
CA MET A 1 66.38 36.47 14.81
C MET A 1 65.96 35.18 14.09
N LYS A 2 65.22 34.34 14.75
CA LYS A 2 64.67 33.11 14.13
C LYS A 2 63.20 33.34 13.72
N PRO A 3 62.82 33.03 12.47
CA PRO A 3 61.42 33.18 12.07
C PRO A 3 60.57 32.04 12.67
N PHE A 4 59.48 32.42 13.29
CA PHE A 4 58.40 31.50 13.71
C PHE A 4 57.51 31.18 12.51
N LEU A 5 57.47 29.94 12.07
CA LEU A 5 56.49 29.44 11.12
C LEU A 5 55.19 29.09 11.88
N ILE A 6 54.13 29.84 11.62
CA ILE A 6 52.78 29.52 12.09
C ILE A 6 52.19 28.58 11.05
N ALA A 7 52.01 27.30 11.42
CA ALA A 7 51.25 26.36 10.62
C ALA A 7 49.76 26.56 10.89
N ALA A 8 49.00 27.03 9.88
CA ALA A 8 47.57 27.12 9.92
C ALA A 8 47.00 25.73 9.66
N ALA A 9 46.38 25.12 10.68
CA ALA A 9 45.62 23.90 10.52
C ALA A 9 44.27 24.26 9.86
N VAL A 10 44.09 23.86 8.60
CA VAL A 10 42.79 23.89 7.93
C VAL A 10 41.98 22.68 8.39
N GLY A 11 41.06 22.91 9.32
CA GLY A 11 40.09 21.90 9.70
C GLY A 11 39.11 21.66 8.56
N LEU A 12 39.14 20.47 7.95
CA LEU A 12 38.07 20.02 7.08
C LEU A 12 36.86 19.73 7.96
N PHE A 13 35.86 20.61 7.96
CA PHE A 13 34.53 20.30 8.45
C PHE A 13 33.85 19.43 7.39
N ALA A 14 33.75 18.13 7.63
CA ALA A 14 32.84 17.28 6.88
C ALA A 14 31.41 17.73 7.22
N ALA A 15 30.69 18.28 6.23
CA ALA A 15 29.25 18.51 6.38
C ALA A 15 28.57 17.15 6.64
N PRO A 16 27.57 17.08 7.52
CA PRO A 16 26.80 15.86 7.69
C PRO A 16 26.12 15.54 6.34
N VAL A 17 26.44 14.38 5.80
CA VAL A 17 25.72 13.82 4.65
C VAL A 17 24.42 13.26 5.25
N PHE A 18 23.31 13.98 5.10
CA PHE A 18 21.99 13.43 5.33
C PHE A 18 21.74 12.41 4.22
N ALA A 19 21.46 11.17 4.59
CA ALA A 19 21.04 10.18 3.61
C ALA A 19 19.61 10.53 3.17
N ASP A 20 19.37 10.55 1.86
CA ASP A 20 18.02 10.78 1.31
C ASP A 20 17.06 9.68 1.80
N VAL A 21 15.82 10.06 2.13
CA VAL A 21 14.78 9.12 2.55
C VAL A 21 14.10 8.54 1.32
N ASN A 22 14.79 7.61 0.65
CA ASN A 22 14.29 6.94 -0.55
C ASN A 22 13.38 5.74 -0.20
N ILE A 23 12.57 5.30 -1.17
CA ILE A 23 11.81 4.04 -1.07
C ILE A 23 12.78 2.86 -1.02
N THR A 24 13.73 2.80 -1.97
CA THR A 24 14.90 1.92 -1.94
C THR A 24 16.16 2.74 -2.26
N ALA A 25 17.34 2.14 -2.16
CA ALA A 25 18.59 2.83 -2.48
C ALA A 25 18.60 3.50 -3.86
N ASP A 26 17.94 2.88 -4.84
CA ASP A 26 17.88 3.31 -6.24
C ASP A 26 16.51 3.87 -6.67
N MET A 27 15.54 3.93 -5.74
CA MET A 27 14.18 4.37 -6.01
C MET A 27 13.77 5.45 -5.02
N PRO A 28 13.96 6.73 -5.35
CA PRO A 28 13.54 7.84 -4.48
C PRO A 28 12.02 7.98 -4.41
N TRP A 29 11.33 7.79 -5.54
CA TRP A 29 9.87 7.85 -5.66
C TRP A 29 9.41 7.03 -6.86
N VAL A 30 8.08 6.82 -6.96
CA VAL A 30 7.41 6.33 -8.17
C VAL A 30 6.23 7.24 -8.50
N THR A 31 5.87 7.33 -9.78
CA THR A 31 4.69 8.07 -10.24
C THR A 31 3.58 7.08 -10.56
N VAL A 32 2.38 7.34 -10.09
CA VAL A 32 1.19 6.55 -10.34
C VAL A 32 0.06 7.40 -10.91
N GLN A 33 -0.81 6.79 -11.72
CA GLN A 33 -2.00 7.45 -12.24
C GLN A 33 -3.14 7.35 -11.23
N THR A 34 -3.87 8.44 -11.04
CA THR A 34 -5.10 8.49 -10.24
C THR A 34 -6.19 9.17 -11.07
N GLU A 35 -7.43 9.15 -10.58
CA GLU A 35 -8.53 9.87 -11.22
C GLU A 35 -8.29 11.39 -11.31
N ASP A 36 -7.55 11.95 -10.35
CA ASP A 36 -7.22 13.38 -10.27
C ASP A 36 -5.92 13.75 -11.02
N GLY A 37 -5.24 12.79 -11.66
CA GLY A 37 -3.99 12.96 -12.38
C GLY A 37 -2.84 12.17 -11.79
N GLU A 38 -1.60 12.54 -12.15
CA GLU A 38 -0.40 11.88 -11.66
C GLU A 38 -0.11 12.25 -10.21
N VAL A 39 0.25 11.24 -9.40
CA VAL A 39 0.70 11.40 -8.02
C VAL A 39 2.05 10.74 -7.84
N GLU A 40 2.97 11.46 -7.19
CA GLU A 40 4.25 10.91 -6.77
C GLU A 40 4.10 10.23 -5.41
N ILE A 41 4.47 8.95 -5.36
CA ILE A 41 4.63 8.21 -4.11
C ILE A 41 6.08 8.27 -3.70
N SER A 42 6.36 8.94 -2.59
CA SER A 42 7.67 9.05 -1.97
C SER A 42 7.56 8.75 -0.47
N ARG A 43 8.66 8.79 0.25
CA ARG A 43 8.67 8.70 1.71
C ARG A 43 8.75 10.09 2.33
N ILE A 44 8.17 10.25 3.51
CA ILE A 44 8.26 11.47 4.31
C ILE A 44 9.74 11.71 4.68
N ASP A 45 10.28 12.84 4.27
CA ASP A 45 11.66 13.28 4.58
C ASP A 45 11.69 14.08 5.89
N ASP A 46 11.24 13.45 6.97
CA ASP A 46 11.33 13.97 8.33
C ASP A 46 11.64 12.81 9.29
N PRO A 47 12.88 12.67 9.75
CA PRO A 47 13.28 11.59 10.65
C PRO A 47 12.61 11.66 12.03
N ALA A 48 11.95 12.78 12.37
CA ALA A 48 11.16 12.93 13.59
C ALA A 48 9.68 12.63 13.38
N HIS A 49 9.25 12.27 12.17
CA HIS A 49 7.86 11.93 11.90
C HIS A 49 7.45 10.65 12.64
N GLU A 50 6.33 10.72 13.33
CA GLU A 50 5.77 9.62 14.12
C GLU A 50 4.34 9.32 13.70
N LEU A 51 3.95 8.04 13.81
CA LEU A 51 2.55 7.66 13.67
C LEU A 51 1.72 8.26 14.82
N SER A 52 0.54 8.75 14.49
CA SER A 52 -0.37 9.37 15.45
C SER A 52 -1.77 8.76 15.41
N GLY A 53 -2.61 9.08 16.41
CA GLY A 53 -4.01 8.68 16.47
C GLY A 53 -4.20 7.16 16.41
N GLU A 54 -5.10 6.72 15.54
CA GLU A 54 -5.40 5.29 15.33
C GLU A 54 -4.20 4.49 14.81
N TRP A 55 -3.30 5.11 14.06
CA TRP A 55 -2.15 4.43 13.48
C TRP A 55 -1.05 4.13 14.50
N ALA A 56 -0.99 4.87 15.61
CA ALA A 56 -0.07 4.62 16.72
C ALA A 56 -0.58 3.54 17.71
N ARG A 57 -1.84 3.11 17.59
CA ARG A 57 -2.42 2.10 18.50
C ARG A 57 -1.92 0.72 18.19
N THR A 58 -1.38 0.03 19.19
CA THR A 58 -0.83 -1.32 19.07
C THR A 58 -1.76 -2.42 19.57
N SER A 59 -2.66 -2.11 20.53
CA SER A 59 -3.56 -3.07 21.15
C SER A 59 -4.99 -2.85 20.68
N ARG A 60 -5.58 -3.87 20.03
CA ARG A 60 -6.93 -3.83 19.46
C ARG A 60 -7.71 -5.08 19.85
N ASN A 61 -9.00 -4.93 20.10
CA ASN A 61 -9.85 -6.03 20.54
C ASN A 61 -10.14 -7.02 19.39
N CYS A 62 -9.85 -8.29 19.61
CA CYS A 62 -10.37 -9.40 18.80
C CYS A 62 -11.75 -9.82 19.41
N PRO A 63 -12.75 -10.10 18.59
CA PRO A 63 -12.67 -10.62 17.22
C PRO A 63 -12.58 -9.57 16.09
N ASN A 64 -12.92 -8.30 16.33
CA ASN A 64 -12.92 -7.36 15.20
C ASN A 64 -11.50 -7.12 14.62
N PHE A 65 -10.48 -7.11 15.49
CA PHE A 65 -9.10 -6.81 15.14
C PHE A 65 -8.16 -7.98 15.47
N CYS A 66 -8.46 -9.14 14.90
CA CYS A 66 -7.63 -10.33 15.09
C CYS A 66 -6.47 -10.37 14.10
N VAL A 67 -5.34 -10.97 14.49
CA VAL A 67 -4.21 -11.18 13.60
C VAL A 67 -4.64 -12.04 12.40
N GLN A 68 -4.44 -11.53 11.20
CA GLN A 68 -4.81 -12.19 9.96
C GLN A 68 -3.68 -13.13 9.48
N PRO A 69 -4.01 -14.22 8.77
CA PRO A 69 -3.01 -15.10 8.17
C PRO A 69 -2.20 -14.36 7.09
N MET A 70 -1.01 -14.89 6.77
CA MET A 70 -0.20 -14.38 5.65
C MET A 70 -0.89 -14.66 4.31
N VAL A 71 -1.49 -15.84 4.15
CA VAL A 71 -2.25 -16.25 2.97
C VAL A 71 -3.72 -16.39 3.39
N PRO A 72 -4.62 -15.53 2.91
CA PRO A 72 -6.03 -15.50 3.35
C PRO A 72 -6.87 -16.65 2.79
N ALA A 73 -6.48 -17.19 1.63
CA ALA A 73 -7.10 -18.35 0.98
C ALA A 73 -6.08 -19.06 0.07
N PRO A 74 -6.25 -20.36 -0.21
CA PRO A 74 -5.39 -21.09 -1.16
C PRO A 74 -5.35 -20.41 -2.53
N GLY A 75 -4.15 -20.30 -3.13
CA GLY A 75 -3.93 -19.66 -4.42
C GLY A 75 -3.64 -18.16 -4.35
N VAL A 76 -3.99 -17.48 -3.27
CA VAL A 76 -3.70 -16.05 -3.09
C VAL A 76 -2.21 -15.83 -2.79
N THR A 77 -1.59 -14.87 -3.48
CA THR A 77 -0.18 -14.52 -3.30
C THR A 77 -0.02 -13.37 -2.32
N PRO A 78 0.65 -13.54 -1.16
CA PRO A 78 0.99 -12.42 -0.30
C PRO A 78 2.09 -11.56 -0.92
N ILE A 79 1.95 -10.23 -0.81
CA ILE A 79 2.91 -9.25 -1.35
C ILE A 79 3.32 -8.23 -0.30
N GLY A 80 4.48 -7.61 -0.51
CA GLY A 80 4.96 -6.46 0.22
C GLY A 80 4.77 -5.14 -0.54
N GLU A 81 5.40 -4.10 -0.01
CA GLU A 81 5.27 -2.74 -0.52
C GLU A 81 5.84 -2.58 -1.93
N LEU A 82 6.98 -3.23 -2.22
CA LEU A 82 7.63 -3.09 -3.52
C LEU A 82 6.83 -3.76 -4.63
N GLU A 83 6.25 -4.92 -4.38
CA GLU A 83 5.36 -5.60 -5.31
C GLU A 83 4.09 -4.77 -5.52
N LEU A 84 3.56 -4.17 -4.46
CA LEU A 84 2.39 -3.29 -4.56
C LEU A 84 2.69 -2.04 -5.38
N LEU A 85 3.86 -1.40 -5.18
CA LEU A 85 4.31 -0.26 -5.98
C LEU A 85 4.47 -0.62 -7.46
N ASN A 86 4.94 -1.84 -7.77
CA ASN A 86 5.00 -2.31 -9.15
C ASN A 86 3.59 -2.47 -9.76
N MET A 87 2.63 -3.03 -9.00
CA MET A 87 1.26 -3.18 -9.46
C MET A 87 0.55 -1.83 -9.66
N LEU A 88 0.84 -0.82 -8.85
CA LEU A 88 0.31 0.54 -9.02
C LEU A 88 0.79 1.23 -10.30
N GLN A 89 1.93 0.81 -10.85
CA GLN A 89 2.50 1.33 -12.10
C GLN A 89 2.13 0.47 -13.32
N ASP A 90 1.55 -0.71 -13.09
CA ASP A 90 1.14 -1.62 -14.16
C ASP A 90 -0.30 -1.32 -14.61
N PRO A 91 -0.54 -0.88 -15.87
CA PRO A 91 -1.89 -0.60 -16.37
C PRO A 91 -2.77 -1.85 -16.46
N ASP A 92 -2.17 -3.04 -16.43
CA ASP A 92 -2.89 -4.31 -16.47
C ASP A 92 -3.18 -4.89 -15.09
N ALA A 93 -2.80 -4.20 -14.01
CA ALA A 93 -3.12 -4.57 -12.64
C ALA A 93 -4.07 -3.55 -11.97
N ILE A 94 -4.79 -3.98 -10.95
CA ILE A 94 -5.69 -3.11 -10.17
C ILE A 94 -5.36 -3.24 -8.69
N VAL A 95 -5.18 -2.10 -8.02
CA VAL A 95 -5.03 -2.06 -6.56
C VAL A 95 -6.33 -1.63 -5.93
N VAL A 96 -6.83 -2.43 -4.99
CA VAL A 96 -8.16 -2.28 -4.38
C VAL A 96 -8.03 -2.01 -2.89
N ASP A 97 -8.55 -0.87 -2.46
CA ASP A 97 -8.83 -0.60 -1.06
C ASP A 97 -10.14 -1.30 -0.66
N SER A 98 -10.01 -2.40 0.08
CA SER A 98 -11.15 -3.22 0.53
C SER A 98 -11.77 -2.72 1.83
N ARG A 99 -11.38 -1.54 2.33
CA ARG A 99 -11.95 -0.93 3.52
C ARG A 99 -13.36 -0.40 3.22
N VAL A 100 -14.10 -0.10 4.28
CA VAL A 100 -15.36 0.66 4.11
C VAL A 100 -15.08 2.03 3.50
N ALA A 101 -16.03 2.56 2.72
CA ALA A 101 -15.87 3.81 1.98
C ALA A 101 -15.39 4.98 2.87
N ALA A 102 -15.93 5.11 4.07
CA ALA A 102 -15.52 6.14 5.02
C ALA A 102 -14.03 6.09 5.39
N ASP A 103 -13.43 4.90 5.49
CA ASP A 103 -12.00 4.74 5.75
C ASP A 103 -11.16 5.15 4.53
N HIS A 104 -11.62 4.80 3.32
CA HIS A 104 -11.00 5.22 2.06
C HIS A 104 -10.97 6.74 1.93
N GLU A 105 -12.09 7.41 2.20
CA GLU A 105 -12.21 8.88 2.16
C GLU A 105 -11.25 9.58 3.12
N THR A 106 -10.90 8.97 4.27
CA THR A 106 -9.94 9.54 5.22
C THR A 106 -8.48 9.42 4.78
N GLY A 107 -8.21 8.67 3.74
CA GLY A 107 -6.89 8.50 3.14
C GLY A 107 -6.63 7.09 2.67
N THR A 108 -6.08 6.96 1.45
CA THR A 108 -5.80 5.70 0.79
C THR A 108 -4.42 5.71 0.11
N ILE A 109 -4.01 4.56 -0.40
CA ILE A 109 -2.82 4.43 -1.25
C ILE A 109 -3.14 5.08 -2.61
N PRO A 110 -2.31 6.01 -3.12
CA PRO A 110 -2.55 6.65 -4.41
C PRO A 110 -2.70 5.62 -5.54
N GLY A 111 -3.71 5.81 -6.40
CA GLY A 111 -4.01 4.89 -7.50
C GLY A 111 -4.86 3.68 -7.12
N ALA A 112 -5.17 3.46 -5.85
CA ALA A 112 -6.09 2.42 -5.43
C ALA A 112 -7.55 2.83 -5.64
N ILE A 113 -8.36 1.92 -6.19
CA ILE A 113 -9.82 2.09 -6.28
C ILE A 113 -10.50 1.60 -5.00
N SER A 114 -11.65 2.19 -4.68
CA SER A 114 -12.44 1.79 -3.51
C SER A 114 -13.45 0.72 -3.88
N ILE A 115 -13.24 -0.50 -3.41
CA ILE A 115 -14.24 -1.58 -3.46
C ILE A 115 -14.37 -2.18 -2.06
N PRO A 116 -15.33 -1.72 -1.25
CA PRO A 116 -15.56 -2.25 0.09
C PRO A 116 -15.71 -3.78 0.09
N TYR A 117 -15.15 -4.44 1.10
CA TYR A 117 -15.12 -5.91 1.20
C TYR A 117 -16.50 -6.59 1.13
N ASN A 118 -17.56 -5.86 1.50
CA ASN A 118 -18.95 -6.34 1.43
C ASN A 118 -19.60 -6.14 0.05
N GLU A 119 -18.98 -5.36 -0.83
CA GLU A 119 -19.42 -5.08 -2.20
C GLU A 119 -18.55 -5.83 -3.24
N ALA A 120 -17.48 -6.48 -2.82
CA ALA A 120 -16.48 -7.05 -3.71
C ALA A 120 -17.05 -8.08 -4.72
N THR A 121 -18.11 -8.80 -4.37
CA THR A 121 -18.78 -9.77 -5.26
C THR A 121 -19.72 -9.11 -6.27
N ASP A 122 -20.21 -7.90 -5.98
CA ASP A 122 -21.17 -7.20 -6.82
C ASP A 122 -20.48 -6.30 -7.87
N ARG A 123 -19.16 -6.11 -7.72
CA ARG A 123 -18.34 -5.19 -8.52
C ARG A 123 -17.16 -5.89 -9.21
N LEU A 124 -17.29 -7.16 -9.53
CA LEU A 124 -16.24 -7.93 -10.22
C LEU A 124 -16.03 -7.46 -11.68
N ASP A 125 -17.00 -6.82 -12.29
CA ASP A 125 -16.90 -6.18 -13.60
C ASP A 125 -15.84 -5.07 -13.63
N GLU A 126 -15.68 -4.32 -12.54
CA GLU A 126 -14.63 -3.31 -12.42
C GLU A 126 -13.21 -3.93 -12.38
N LEU A 127 -13.12 -5.23 -12.12
CA LEU A 127 -11.87 -6.00 -12.09
C LEU A 127 -11.64 -6.78 -13.40
N GLY A 128 -12.49 -6.55 -14.41
CA GLY A 128 -12.38 -7.16 -15.74
C GLY A 128 -13.10 -8.50 -15.86
N CYS A 129 -14.03 -8.83 -14.95
CA CYS A 129 -14.96 -9.94 -15.16
C CYS A 129 -16.11 -9.47 -16.05
N GLU A 130 -16.63 -10.38 -16.87
CA GLU A 130 -17.81 -10.15 -17.71
C GLU A 130 -19.05 -10.72 -17.02
N LEU A 131 -20.14 -9.97 -17.02
CA LEU A 131 -21.42 -10.43 -16.47
C LEU A 131 -22.07 -11.39 -17.47
N ASP A 132 -22.36 -12.62 -17.06
CA ASP A 132 -23.04 -13.65 -17.83
C ASP A 132 -24.34 -14.10 -17.14
N PHE A 133 -25.11 -14.98 -17.79
CA PHE A 133 -26.42 -15.48 -17.31
C PHE A 133 -26.33 -16.20 -15.96
N ASP A 134 -25.19 -16.87 -15.70
CA ASP A 134 -24.97 -17.68 -14.49
C ASP A 134 -24.11 -16.95 -13.43
N GLY A 135 -23.74 -15.68 -13.66
CA GLY A 135 -22.89 -14.87 -12.76
C GLY A 135 -21.78 -14.14 -13.51
N PHE A 136 -20.59 -14.09 -12.93
CA PHE A 136 -19.42 -13.45 -13.56
C PHE A 136 -18.49 -14.50 -14.19
N ASP A 137 -18.12 -14.24 -15.43
CA ASP A 137 -16.96 -14.86 -16.06
C ASP A 137 -15.72 -14.01 -15.80
N CYS A 138 -14.77 -14.55 -15.05
CA CYS A 138 -13.54 -13.86 -14.63
C CYS A 138 -12.27 -14.43 -15.29
N GLU A 139 -12.39 -15.18 -16.41
CA GLU A 139 -11.22 -15.73 -17.11
C GLU A 139 -10.28 -14.60 -17.57
N ALA A 140 -10.85 -13.51 -18.10
CA ALA A 140 -10.12 -12.32 -18.55
C ALA A 140 -9.83 -11.30 -17.45
N ALA A 141 -10.22 -11.54 -16.18
CA ALA A 141 -10.01 -10.61 -15.08
C ALA A 141 -8.54 -10.21 -14.93
N LYS A 142 -8.32 -8.97 -14.52
CA LYS A 142 -6.97 -8.44 -14.24
C LYS A 142 -6.41 -8.98 -12.92
N PRO A 143 -5.07 -9.07 -12.75
CA PRO A 143 -4.46 -9.24 -11.44
C PRO A 143 -4.88 -8.11 -10.50
N VAL A 144 -5.27 -8.45 -9.27
CA VAL A 144 -5.70 -7.48 -8.28
C VAL A 144 -4.87 -7.57 -7.01
N ALA A 145 -4.53 -6.43 -6.40
CA ALA A 145 -3.94 -6.37 -5.08
C ALA A 145 -4.96 -5.84 -4.08
N LEU A 146 -5.29 -6.62 -3.06
CA LEU A 146 -6.26 -6.25 -2.03
C LEU A 146 -5.54 -5.82 -0.76
N PHE A 147 -5.95 -4.69 -0.17
CA PHE A 147 -5.48 -4.26 1.14
C PHE A 147 -6.61 -3.73 2.02
N CYS A 148 -6.32 -3.61 3.32
CA CYS A 148 -7.17 -2.91 4.28
C CYS A 148 -6.33 -2.16 5.33
N ASN A 149 -6.78 -2.04 6.58
CA ASN A 149 -6.09 -1.20 7.56
C ASN A 149 -4.74 -1.77 8.06
N GLY A 150 -4.50 -3.07 7.99
CA GLY A 150 -3.24 -3.67 8.45
C GLY A 150 -3.38 -5.13 8.86
N ASN A 151 -2.34 -5.66 9.47
CA ASN A 151 -2.20 -7.09 9.81
C ASN A 151 -3.32 -7.67 10.70
N TRP A 152 -4.11 -6.83 11.32
CA TRP A 152 -5.23 -7.21 12.19
C TRP A 152 -6.60 -7.05 11.52
N CYS A 153 -6.65 -6.45 10.33
CA CYS A 153 -7.89 -6.11 9.63
C CYS A 153 -8.37 -7.30 8.79
N GLY A 154 -9.62 -7.73 9.00
CA GLY A 154 -10.22 -8.84 8.28
C GLY A 154 -10.94 -8.49 6.98
N GLN A 155 -10.97 -7.21 6.58
CA GLN A 155 -11.76 -6.77 5.42
C GLN A 155 -11.22 -7.32 4.10
N SER A 156 -9.95 -7.05 3.75
CA SER A 156 -9.36 -7.58 2.52
C SER A 156 -9.24 -9.13 2.49
N PRO A 157 -8.92 -9.85 3.59
CA PRO A 157 -9.04 -11.30 3.60
C PRO A 157 -10.45 -11.82 3.35
N THR A 158 -11.46 -11.09 3.79
CA THR A 158 -12.87 -11.44 3.55
C THR A 158 -13.25 -11.16 2.11
N ALA A 159 -12.83 -10.02 1.54
CA ALA A 159 -13.00 -9.72 0.12
C ALA A 159 -12.39 -10.83 -0.75
N ALA A 160 -11.13 -11.21 -0.51
CA ALA A 160 -10.45 -12.26 -1.25
C ALA A 160 -11.25 -13.59 -1.26
N ARG A 161 -11.70 -14.05 -0.09
CA ARG A 161 -12.48 -15.30 -0.01
C ARG A 161 -13.80 -15.20 -0.76
N ARG A 162 -14.54 -14.09 -0.60
CA ARG A 162 -15.83 -13.90 -1.28
C ARG A 162 -15.67 -13.81 -2.81
N MET A 163 -14.64 -13.13 -3.28
CA MET A 163 -14.33 -13.06 -4.71
C MET A 163 -14.05 -14.45 -5.29
N ILE A 164 -13.25 -15.27 -4.59
CA ILE A 164 -12.97 -16.66 -4.99
C ILE A 164 -14.25 -17.49 -5.01
N GLU A 165 -15.09 -17.38 -3.98
CA GLU A 165 -16.40 -18.05 -3.91
C GLU A 165 -17.33 -17.63 -5.05
N ALA A 166 -17.20 -16.40 -5.55
CA ALA A 166 -17.95 -15.88 -6.69
C ALA A 166 -17.31 -16.20 -8.05
N GLY A 167 -16.20 -16.97 -8.09
CA GLY A 167 -15.55 -17.41 -9.33
C GLY A 167 -14.32 -16.59 -9.76
N PHE A 168 -13.88 -15.59 -9.00
CA PHE A 168 -12.66 -14.87 -9.33
C PHE A 168 -11.42 -15.78 -9.15
N PRO A 169 -10.48 -15.83 -10.11
CA PRO A 169 -9.31 -16.69 -10.04
C PRO A 169 -8.41 -16.33 -8.84
N ALA A 170 -8.17 -17.29 -7.95
CA ALA A 170 -7.39 -17.07 -6.73
C ALA A 170 -5.94 -16.68 -7.01
N ASP A 171 -5.35 -17.18 -8.09
CA ASP A 171 -3.98 -16.89 -8.54
C ASP A 171 -3.80 -15.48 -9.08
N LYS A 172 -4.89 -14.79 -9.43
CA LYS A 172 -4.90 -13.37 -9.80
C LYS A 172 -5.05 -12.43 -8.59
N ILE A 173 -5.26 -12.97 -7.38
CA ILE A 173 -5.39 -12.18 -6.16
C ILE A 173 -4.05 -12.09 -5.46
N HIS A 174 -3.58 -10.86 -5.27
CA HIS A 174 -2.44 -10.50 -4.44
C HIS A 174 -2.96 -9.88 -3.13
N TYR A 175 -2.34 -10.24 -2.01
CA TYR A 175 -2.77 -9.77 -0.70
C TYR A 175 -1.68 -8.93 -0.05
N TYR A 176 -1.88 -7.62 0.00
CA TYR A 176 -1.03 -6.71 0.76
C TYR A 176 -1.48 -6.66 2.22
N ARG A 177 -0.97 -7.61 3.01
CA ARG A 177 -1.34 -7.81 4.42
C ARG A 177 -1.01 -6.60 5.30
N GLY A 178 0.08 -5.88 5.00
CA GLY A 178 0.54 -4.71 5.74
C GLY A 178 -0.48 -3.58 5.77
N GLY A 179 -1.20 -3.41 4.67
CA GLY A 179 -2.25 -2.43 4.49
C GLY A 179 -1.80 -1.00 4.80
N MET A 180 -2.75 -0.14 5.09
CA MET A 180 -2.48 1.27 5.39
C MET A 180 -1.53 1.48 6.57
N HIS A 181 -1.51 0.56 7.54
CA HIS A 181 -0.63 0.71 8.71
C HIS A 181 0.84 0.57 8.33
N ALA A 182 1.22 -0.50 7.59
CA ALA A 182 2.59 -0.67 7.14
C ALA A 182 3.00 0.43 6.14
N TRP A 183 2.10 0.81 5.24
CA TRP A 183 2.28 1.91 4.29
C TRP A 183 2.64 3.22 5.00
N ARG A 184 1.85 3.61 6.01
CA ARG A 184 2.08 4.81 6.82
C ARG A 184 3.32 4.69 7.72
N MET A 185 3.61 3.50 8.25
CA MET A 185 4.81 3.24 9.07
C MET A 185 6.10 3.47 8.28
N LEU A 186 6.07 3.21 6.97
CA LEU A 186 7.19 3.51 6.06
C LEU A 186 7.22 4.97 5.59
N GLY A 187 6.24 5.77 5.99
CA GLY A 187 6.14 7.18 5.60
C GLY A 187 5.76 7.38 4.13
N LEU A 188 5.14 6.38 3.48
CA LEU A 188 4.75 6.47 2.08
C LEU A 188 3.57 7.42 1.87
N THR A 189 3.53 8.10 0.73
CA THR A 189 2.50 9.07 0.35
C THR A 189 1.08 8.47 0.45
N VAL A 190 0.16 9.25 0.99
CA VAL A 190 -1.27 8.92 1.12
C VAL A 190 -2.09 10.02 0.45
N THR A 191 -3.09 9.66 -0.33
CA THR A 191 -4.08 10.59 -0.93
C THR A 191 -5.41 10.52 -0.17
N GLY A 192 -6.22 11.57 -0.28
CA GLY A 192 -7.45 11.69 0.52
C GLY A 192 -7.17 12.21 1.94
N GLY A 193 -8.22 12.34 2.75
CA GLY A 193 -8.08 12.83 4.12
C GLY A 193 -7.93 14.34 4.20
N ARG A 194 -8.94 15.06 3.71
CA ARG A 194 -9.11 16.50 3.96
C ARG A 194 -10.01 16.73 5.14
#